data_16a4e6e57d73fe9d3b359d9302a5b25b
#
_entry.id   16a4e6e57d73fe9d3b359d9302a5b25b
#
_cell.length_a   1.000
_cell.length_b   1.000
_cell.length_c   1.000
_cell.angle_alpha   90.00
_cell.angle_beta   90.00
_cell.angle_gamma   90.00
#
_symmetry.space_group_name_H-M   'P 1'
#
loop_
_entity.id
_entity.type
_entity.pdbx_description
1 polymer ?
#
loop_
_entity_poly.entity_id
_entity_poly.type
_entity_poly.pdbx_seq_one_letter_code
_entity_poly.pdbx_strand_id
1 'polypeptide(L)'
;MIEAWGMTMEKSMYIKIEEHMLACMNDGAHDCQHIYRVLYHALEIAKDYDVDREVLIAAALLHDIGREAQFRDPRLDHATVGADLAYDYLKKIGWAEDKAQHVKACIATHRFRAESPPVSMEAKILYDSDKLDATGLLGIARTIVYKGIVMQPLYNVDDEGNVLEEDDDDHQHSFFQEYNFKLKKLYNRFFTEKATMIA
;
A
#
# COMPACT_ATOMS: atom_id res chain seq x y z
N MET A 1 -7.74 -4.71 -21.15
CA MET A 1 -7.78 -4.84 -19.68
C MET A 1 -8.73 -3.81 -19.04
N ILE A 2 -8.65 -2.55 -19.43
CA ILE A 2 -9.45 -1.43 -18.85
C ILE A 2 -10.97 -1.64 -19.02
N GLU A 3 -11.42 -2.07 -20.18
CA GLU A 3 -12.86 -2.28 -20.46
C GLU A 3 -13.50 -3.46 -19.71
N ALA A 4 -12.71 -4.47 -19.38
CA ALA A 4 -13.19 -5.66 -18.67
C ALA A 4 -13.57 -5.42 -17.20
N TRP A 5 -13.14 -4.27 -16.62
CA TRP A 5 -13.34 -3.96 -15.19
C TRP A 5 -14.45 -2.93 -14.94
N GLY A 6 -15.23 -2.56 -15.97
CA GLY A 6 -16.30 -1.57 -15.85
C GLY A 6 -15.78 -0.19 -15.43
N MET A 7 -14.59 0.18 -15.91
CA MET A 7 -13.96 1.45 -15.55
C MET A 7 -14.71 2.62 -16.16
N THR A 8 -15.05 3.58 -15.32
CA THR A 8 -15.64 4.88 -15.71
C THR A 8 -14.56 5.90 -16.08
N MET A 9 -13.30 5.69 -15.62
CA MET A 9 -12.19 6.56 -15.92
C MET A 9 -11.83 6.57 -17.40
N GLU A 10 -11.64 7.76 -17.97
CA GLU A 10 -11.17 7.91 -19.34
C GLU A 10 -9.77 7.29 -19.49
N LYS A 11 -9.58 6.49 -20.56
CA LYS A 11 -8.33 5.77 -20.81
C LYS A 11 -7.10 6.71 -20.84
N SER A 12 -7.26 7.90 -21.41
CA SER A 12 -6.18 8.90 -21.46
C SER A 12 -5.75 9.38 -20.07
N MET A 13 -6.70 9.47 -19.13
CA MET A 13 -6.45 9.86 -17.74
C MET A 13 -5.75 8.72 -16.98
N TYR A 14 -6.21 7.48 -17.14
CA TYR A 14 -5.53 6.30 -16.58
C TYR A 14 -4.07 6.24 -17.00
N ILE A 15 -3.79 6.39 -18.31
CA ILE A 15 -2.41 6.34 -18.85
C ILE A 15 -1.54 7.42 -18.21
N LYS A 16 -2.02 8.66 -18.07
CA LYS A 16 -1.25 9.74 -17.43
C LYS A 16 -0.89 9.41 -15.98
N ILE A 17 -1.84 8.86 -15.21
CA ILE A 17 -1.61 8.48 -13.81
C ILE A 17 -0.62 7.32 -13.71
N GLU A 18 -0.77 6.31 -14.57
CA GLU A 18 0.12 5.16 -14.63
C GLU A 18 1.56 5.56 -15.03
N GLU A 19 1.72 6.41 -16.05
CA GLU A 19 3.03 6.94 -16.46
C GLU A 19 3.70 7.72 -15.33
N HIS A 20 2.94 8.50 -14.59
CA HIS A 20 3.46 9.22 -13.43
C HIS A 20 3.90 8.27 -12.31
N MET A 21 3.09 7.27 -11.98
CA MET A 21 3.44 6.21 -11.05
C MET A 21 4.75 5.52 -11.46
N LEU A 22 4.85 5.09 -12.73
CA LEU A 22 6.05 4.43 -13.25
C LEU A 22 7.28 5.34 -13.17
N ALA A 23 7.12 6.64 -13.43
CA ALA A 23 8.21 7.61 -13.32
C ALA A 23 8.71 7.82 -11.88
N CYS A 24 7.85 7.62 -10.88
CA CYS A 24 8.20 7.71 -9.46
C CYS A 24 8.86 6.42 -8.91
N MET A 25 8.81 5.30 -9.67
CA MET A 25 9.30 3.99 -9.24
C MET A 25 10.63 3.60 -9.89
N ASN A 26 11.57 4.55 -10.01
CA ASN A 26 12.82 4.36 -10.75
C ASN A 26 13.93 3.64 -9.98
N ASP A 27 13.74 3.24 -8.73
CA ASP A 27 14.71 2.43 -8.02
C ASP A 27 14.28 0.96 -7.93
N GLY A 28 15.22 0.03 -8.07
CA GLY A 28 14.97 -1.41 -8.09
C GLY A 28 14.43 -2.00 -6.76
N ALA A 29 14.17 -1.17 -5.75
CA ALA A 29 13.55 -1.56 -4.48
C ALA A 29 12.02 -1.47 -4.51
N HIS A 30 11.45 -0.78 -5.52
CA HIS A 30 10.01 -0.57 -5.65
C HIS A 30 9.44 -1.43 -6.76
N ASP A 31 8.73 -2.48 -6.37
CA ASP A 31 8.07 -3.43 -7.25
C ASP A 31 6.77 -2.82 -7.82
N CYS A 32 6.81 -2.27 -9.04
CA CYS A 32 5.61 -1.78 -9.73
C CYS A 32 4.53 -2.88 -9.84
N GLN A 33 4.90 -4.15 -9.79
CA GLN A 33 3.96 -5.27 -9.77
C GLN A 33 3.12 -5.28 -8.48
N HIS A 34 3.66 -4.79 -7.36
CA HIS A 34 2.89 -4.56 -6.15
C HIS A 34 1.70 -3.62 -6.41
N ILE A 35 1.96 -2.49 -7.07
CA ILE A 35 0.90 -1.50 -7.37
C ILE A 35 -0.21 -2.13 -8.21
N TYR A 36 0.15 -2.91 -9.23
CA TYR A 36 -0.85 -3.60 -10.06
C TYR A 36 -1.62 -4.68 -9.30
N ARG A 37 -0.99 -5.41 -8.37
CA ARG A 37 -1.70 -6.37 -7.51
C ARG A 37 -2.64 -5.66 -6.54
N VAL A 38 -2.21 -4.55 -5.94
CA VAL A 38 -3.06 -3.71 -5.09
C VAL A 38 -4.25 -3.17 -5.88
N LEU A 39 -4.03 -2.66 -7.09
CA LEU A 39 -5.11 -2.22 -7.97
C LEU A 39 -6.08 -3.37 -8.30
N TYR A 40 -5.56 -4.56 -8.60
CA TYR A 40 -6.37 -5.74 -8.85
C TYR A 40 -7.26 -6.07 -7.65
N HIS A 41 -6.69 -6.15 -6.45
CA HIS A 41 -7.44 -6.42 -5.23
C HIS A 41 -8.47 -5.32 -4.94
N ALA A 42 -8.10 -4.05 -5.13
CA ALA A 42 -9.01 -2.93 -4.93
C ALA A 42 -10.25 -3.02 -5.84
N LEU A 43 -10.05 -3.33 -7.12
CA LEU A 43 -11.14 -3.49 -8.07
C LEU A 43 -11.99 -4.73 -7.79
N GLU A 44 -11.38 -5.81 -7.30
CA GLU A 44 -12.09 -7.03 -6.94
C GLU A 44 -12.98 -6.80 -5.70
N ILE A 45 -12.45 -6.14 -4.67
CA ILE A 45 -13.20 -5.79 -3.46
C ILE A 45 -14.32 -4.80 -3.82
N ALA A 46 -14.04 -3.79 -4.63
CA ALA A 46 -14.99 -2.74 -5.02
C ALA A 46 -16.23 -3.23 -5.78
N LYS A 47 -16.27 -4.49 -6.22
CA LYS A 47 -17.47 -5.07 -6.84
C LYS A 47 -18.65 -5.14 -5.87
N ASP A 48 -18.38 -5.27 -4.58
CA ASP A 48 -19.39 -5.49 -3.55
C ASP A 48 -19.77 -4.18 -2.81
N TYR A 49 -19.19 -3.02 -3.22
CA TYR A 49 -19.37 -1.73 -2.55
C TYR A 49 -19.69 -0.60 -3.54
N ASP A 50 -20.48 0.37 -3.06
CA ASP A 50 -20.72 1.62 -3.79
C ASP A 50 -19.58 2.60 -3.52
N VAL A 51 -18.73 2.85 -4.52
CA VAL A 51 -17.50 3.65 -4.43
C VAL A 51 -17.26 4.46 -5.69
N ASP A 52 -16.55 5.58 -5.56
CA ASP A 52 -15.98 6.29 -6.71
C ASP A 52 -14.77 5.50 -7.23
N ARG A 53 -14.99 4.71 -8.30
CA ARG A 53 -13.94 3.88 -8.90
C ARG A 53 -12.78 4.69 -9.47
N GLU A 54 -13.00 5.92 -9.93
CA GLU A 54 -11.91 6.77 -10.43
C GLU A 54 -10.98 7.17 -9.29
N VAL A 55 -11.56 7.57 -8.14
CA VAL A 55 -10.80 7.87 -6.91
C VAL A 55 -10.03 6.64 -6.46
N LEU A 56 -10.67 5.47 -6.41
CA LEU A 56 -10.02 4.23 -5.95
C LEU A 56 -8.86 3.82 -6.86
N ILE A 57 -9.04 3.89 -8.18
CA ILE A 57 -7.99 3.55 -9.16
C ILE A 57 -6.80 4.51 -9.02
N ALA A 58 -7.06 5.82 -8.96
CA ALA A 58 -6.00 6.81 -8.79
C ALA A 58 -5.26 6.63 -7.46
N ALA A 59 -5.99 6.38 -6.37
CA ALA A 59 -5.41 6.12 -5.07
C ALA A 59 -4.55 4.84 -5.06
N ALA A 60 -5.02 3.75 -5.69
CA ALA A 60 -4.26 2.50 -5.79
C ALA A 60 -2.99 2.67 -6.62
N LEU A 61 -3.04 3.40 -7.75
CA LEU A 61 -1.85 3.66 -8.57
C LEU A 61 -0.82 4.55 -7.88
N LEU A 62 -1.27 5.53 -7.09
CA LEU A 62 -0.39 6.57 -6.54
C LEU A 62 -0.02 6.37 -5.07
N HIS A 63 -0.51 5.31 -4.37
CA HIS A 63 -0.37 5.22 -2.92
C HIS A 63 1.08 5.19 -2.43
N ASP A 64 1.98 4.65 -3.21
CA ASP A 64 3.39 4.43 -2.83
C ASP A 64 4.38 5.39 -3.49
N ILE A 65 3.95 6.42 -4.24
CA ILE A 65 4.86 7.37 -4.91
C ILE A 65 5.74 8.20 -3.95
N GLY A 66 5.41 8.21 -2.66
CA GLY A 66 6.22 8.86 -1.61
C GLY A 66 7.38 8.01 -1.07
N ARG A 67 7.53 6.75 -1.48
CA ARG A 67 8.53 5.83 -0.91
C ARG A 67 9.97 6.27 -1.15
N GLU A 68 10.28 6.84 -2.30
CA GLU A 68 11.62 7.36 -2.59
C GLU A 68 12.02 8.44 -1.59
N ALA A 69 11.09 9.33 -1.23
CA ALA A 69 11.35 10.37 -0.22
C ALA A 69 11.66 9.76 1.15
N GLN A 70 10.90 8.75 1.58
CA GLN A 70 11.16 8.04 2.84
C GLN A 70 12.50 7.26 2.80
N PHE A 71 12.85 6.69 1.66
CA PHE A 71 14.14 6.00 1.51
C PHE A 71 15.33 6.96 1.67
N ARG A 72 15.21 8.19 1.15
CA ARG A 72 16.23 9.25 1.30
C ARG A 72 16.26 9.85 2.71
N ASP A 73 15.11 9.99 3.35
CA ASP A 73 14.97 10.46 4.74
C ASP A 73 13.94 9.59 5.50
N PRO A 74 14.43 8.62 6.30
CA PRO A 74 13.57 7.70 7.05
C PRO A 74 12.62 8.36 8.06
N ARG A 75 12.81 9.65 8.38
CA ARG A 75 11.90 10.40 9.25
C ARG A 75 10.59 10.80 8.56
N LEU A 76 10.58 10.79 7.23
CA LEU A 76 9.39 11.08 6.44
C LEU A 76 8.44 9.88 6.42
N ASP A 77 7.15 10.15 6.53
CA ASP A 77 6.12 9.14 6.29
C ASP A 77 5.71 9.17 4.81
N HIS A 78 5.98 8.07 4.09
CA HIS A 78 5.70 8.02 2.65
C HIS A 78 4.21 8.16 2.33
N ALA A 79 3.30 7.76 3.23
CA ALA A 79 1.87 7.92 3.01
C ALA A 79 1.48 9.40 2.98
N THR A 80 2.00 10.18 3.92
CA THR A 80 1.77 11.64 3.97
C THR A 80 2.39 12.33 2.76
N VAL A 81 3.67 12.07 2.49
CA VAL A 81 4.38 12.67 1.34
C VAL A 81 3.72 12.26 0.02
N GLY A 82 3.40 10.96 -0.15
CA GLY A 82 2.75 10.44 -1.34
C GLY A 82 1.36 11.04 -1.56
N ALA A 83 0.61 11.28 -0.48
CA ALA A 83 -0.70 11.93 -0.55
C ALA A 83 -0.61 13.37 -1.10
N ASP A 84 0.38 14.15 -0.65
CA ASP A 84 0.62 15.51 -1.14
C ASP A 84 1.06 15.50 -2.60
N LEU A 85 2.01 14.65 -2.96
CA LEU A 85 2.49 14.51 -4.35
C LEU A 85 1.37 14.09 -5.30
N ALA A 86 0.53 13.12 -4.89
CA ALA A 86 -0.60 12.66 -5.68
C ALA A 86 -1.63 13.78 -5.90
N TYR A 87 -1.97 14.51 -4.86
CA TYR A 87 -2.88 15.66 -4.96
C TYR A 87 -2.37 16.71 -5.95
N ASP A 88 -1.12 17.15 -5.79
CA ASP A 88 -0.51 18.17 -6.66
C ASP A 88 -0.48 17.72 -8.12
N TYR A 89 -0.12 16.44 -8.35
CA TYR A 89 -0.13 15.88 -9.70
C TYR A 89 -1.53 15.82 -10.31
N LEU A 90 -2.52 15.33 -9.57
CA LEU A 90 -3.91 15.23 -10.04
C LEU A 90 -4.48 16.62 -10.37
N LYS A 91 -4.21 17.63 -9.56
CA LYS A 91 -4.57 19.01 -9.85
C LYS A 91 -3.93 19.52 -11.13
N LYS A 92 -2.65 19.23 -11.33
CA LYS A 92 -1.91 19.63 -12.53
C LYS A 92 -2.48 19.03 -13.82
N ILE A 93 -3.01 17.81 -13.77
CA ILE A 93 -3.61 17.13 -14.93
C ILE A 93 -5.11 17.40 -15.08
N GLY A 94 -5.69 18.29 -14.26
CA GLY A 94 -7.05 18.80 -14.42
C GLY A 94 -8.14 18.05 -13.64
N TRP A 95 -7.79 17.29 -12.61
CA TRP A 95 -8.79 16.68 -11.75
C TRP A 95 -9.60 17.71 -10.95
N ALA A 96 -10.87 17.39 -10.71
CA ALA A 96 -11.72 18.16 -9.83
C ALA A 96 -11.16 18.18 -8.40
N GLU A 97 -11.33 19.29 -7.70
CA GLU A 97 -10.76 19.52 -6.38
C GLU A 97 -11.18 18.47 -5.37
N ASP A 98 -12.47 18.19 -5.32
CA ASP A 98 -13.09 17.21 -4.41
C ASP A 98 -12.54 15.79 -4.62
N LYS A 99 -12.41 15.35 -5.88
CA LYS A 99 -11.84 14.04 -6.20
C LYS A 99 -10.35 13.96 -5.86
N ALA A 100 -9.57 14.97 -6.21
CA ALA A 100 -8.13 15.01 -5.88
C ALA A 100 -7.91 14.99 -4.36
N GLN A 101 -8.72 15.71 -3.60
CA GLN A 101 -8.67 15.71 -2.15
C GLN A 101 -9.10 14.36 -1.57
N HIS A 102 -10.07 13.68 -2.17
CA HIS A 102 -10.47 12.34 -1.76
C HIS A 102 -9.36 11.31 -1.99
N VAL A 103 -8.69 11.34 -3.15
CA VAL A 103 -7.50 10.50 -3.41
C VAL A 103 -6.41 10.75 -2.37
N LYS A 104 -6.10 12.03 -2.08
CA LYS A 104 -5.16 12.41 -1.04
C LYS A 104 -5.52 11.77 0.31
N ALA A 105 -6.77 11.86 0.74
CA ALA A 105 -7.24 11.29 2.00
C ALA A 105 -7.10 9.75 2.04
N CYS A 106 -7.40 9.07 0.93
CA CYS A 106 -7.19 7.63 0.81
C CYS A 106 -5.71 7.26 0.98
N ILE A 107 -4.82 7.96 0.28
CA ILE A 107 -3.38 7.68 0.34
C ILE A 107 -2.81 7.97 1.73
N ALA A 108 -3.19 9.09 2.37
CA ALA A 108 -2.69 9.45 3.68
C ALA A 108 -2.97 8.39 4.76
N THR A 109 -4.02 7.59 4.59
CA THR A 109 -4.47 6.61 5.59
C THR A 109 -4.17 5.14 5.22
N HIS A 110 -3.55 4.85 4.06
CA HIS A 110 -3.36 3.48 3.59
C HIS A 110 -2.47 2.62 4.49
N ARG A 111 -1.60 3.24 5.31
CA ARG A 111 -0.76 2.51 6.29
C ARG A 111 -1.43 2.27 7.63
N PHE A 112 -2.51 2.96 7.92
CA PHE A 112 -3.19 2.98 9.22
C PHE A 112 -2.23 2.85 10.41
N ARG A 113 -1.77 3.99 10.91
CA ARG A 113 -1.24 4.11 12.26
C ARG A 113 -2.40 4.58 13.14
N ALA A 114 -2.51 4.08 14.37
CA ALA A 114 -3.69 4.15 15.24
C ALA A 114 -4.40 5.53 15.36
N GLU A 115 -3.74 6.61 14.96
CA GLU A 115 -4.23 7.98 15.05
C GLU A 115 -5.02 8.47 13.82
N SER A 116 -4.96 7.75 12.69
CA SER A 116 -5.60 8.17 11.42
C SER A 116 -6.20 6.98 10.67
N PRO A 117 -7.33 6.44 11.13
CA PRO A 117 -7.99 5.33 10.46
C PRO A 117 -8.58 5.76 9.10
N PRO A 118 -8.66 4.86 8.10
CA PRO A 118 -9.35 5.12 6.85
C PRO A 118 -10.84 5.34 7.10
N VAL A 119 -11.39 6.44 6.57
CA VAL A 119 -12.78 6.85 6.83
C VAL A 119 -13.70 6.44 5.68
N SER A 120 -13.38 6.84 4.44
CA SER A 120 -14.20 6.50 3.27
C SER A 120 -14.08 5.02 2.90
N MET A 121 -15.03 4.51 2.11
CA MET A 121 -14.98 3.13 1.66
C MET A 121 -13.78 2.91 0.73
N GLU A 122 -13.45 3.87 -0.13
CA GLU A 122 -12.27 3.83 -0.99
C GLU A 122 -10.98 3.75 -0.18
N ALA A 123 -10.87 4.51 0.91
CA ALA A 123 -9.71 4.45 1.80
C ALA A 123 -9.58 3.09 2.50
N LYS A 124 -10.70 2.51 2.95
CA LYS A 124 -10.74 1.16 3.55
C LYS A 124 -10.35 0.09 2.54
N ILE A 125 -10.88 0.17 1.33
CA ILE A 125 -10.55 -0.77 0.25
C ILE A 125 -9.07 -0.66 -0.14
N LEU A 126 -8.54 0.56 -0.25
CA LEU A 126 -7.10 0.76 -0.53
C LEU A 126 -6.24 0.12 0.55
N TYR A 127 -6.54 0.39 1.83
CA TYR A 127 -5.85 -0.23 2.96
C TYR A 127 -5.88 -1.76 2.87
N ASP A 128 -7.06 -2.33 2.70
CA ASP A 128 -7.25 -3.79 2.65
C ASP A 128 -6.48 -4.40 1.48
N SER A 129 -6.51 -3.76 0.31
CA SER A 129 -5.83 -4.22 -0.90
C SER A 129 -4.32 -4.22 -0.75
N ASP A 130 -3.74 -3.20 -0.12
CA ASP A 130 -2.31 -3.13 0.21
C ASP A 130 -1.94 -4.24 1.22
N LYS A 131 -2.77 -4.49 2.22
CA LYS A 131 -2.52 -5.54 3.22
C LYS A 131 -2.69 -6.95 2.65
N LEU A 132 -3.61 -7.18 1.71
CA LEU A 132 -3.73 -8.46 1.02
C LEU A 132 -2.44 -8.85 0.30
N ASP A 133 -1.73 -7.91 -0.31
CA ASP A 133 -0.44 -8.17 -0.97
C ASP A 133 0.69 -8.51 0.03
N ALA A 134 0.46 -8.31 1.33
CA ALA A 134 1.35 -8.74 2.41
C ALA A 134 0.89 -10.04 3.10
N THR A 135 -0.17 -10.70 2.63
CA THR A 135 -0.67 -11.97 3.17
C THR A 135 -0.14 -13.19 2.41
N GLY A 136 -0.29 -14.36 3.01
CA GLY A 136 0.05 -15.63 2.39
C GLY A 136 1.53 -15.78 2.00
N LEU A 137 1.79 -16.70 1.08
CA LEU A 137 3.16 -17.01 0.64
C LEU A 137 3.83 -15.83 -0.07
N LEU A 138 3.06 -15.03 -0.80
CA LEU A 138 3.59 -13.85 -1.49
C LEU A 138 4.09 -12.81 -0.49
N GLY A 139 3.32 -12.52 0.55
CA GLY A 139 3.71 -11.58 1.59
C GLY A 139 4.98 -12.04 2.33
N ILE A 140 5.08 -13.33 2.64
CA ILE A 140 6.29 -13.93 3.23
C ILE A 140 7.50 -13.74 2.29
N ALA A 141 7.36 -14.13 1.01
CA ALA A 141 8.46 -14.03 0.05
C ALA A 141 8.92 -12.57 -0.13
N ARG A 142 8.01 -11.63 -0.29
CA ARG A 142 8.32 -10.20 -0.40
C ARG A 142 9.05 -9.67 0.84
N THR A 143 8.58 -10.05 2.03
CA THR A 143 9.22 -9.61 3.28
C THR A 143 10.63 -10.15 3.40
N ILE A 144 10.88 -11.42 3.03
CA ILE A 144 12.23 -12.00 3.02
C ILE A 144 13.14 -11.25 2.04
N VAL A 145 12.65 -10.96 0.81
CA VAL A 145 13.42 -10.19 -0.17
C VAL A 145 13.76 -8.80 0.37
N TYR A 146 12.78 -8.10 0.95
CA TYR A 146 13.01 -6.79 1.55
C TYR A 146 14.04 -6.84 2.68
N LYS A 147 13.94 -7.82 3.59
CA LYS A 147 14.93 -8.02 4.67
C LYS A 147 16.34 -8.25 4.12
N GLY A 148 16.46 -8.99 3.02
CA GLY A 148 17.74 -9.16 2.32
C GLY A 148 18.30 -7.85 1.76
N ILE A 149 17.45 -6.99 1.17
CA ILE A 149 17.86 -5.68 0.64
C ILE A 149 18.37 -4.76 1.76
N VAL A 150 17.69 -4.74 2.92
CA VAL A 150 18.09 -3.91 4.07
C VAL A 150 19.09 -4.59 5.00
N MET A 151 19.67 -5.71 4.57
CA MET A 151 20.71 -6.46 5.30
C MET A 151 20.28 -6.91 6.71
N GLN A 152 18.99 -7.21 6.89
CA GLN A 152 18.46 -7.77 8.12
C GLN A 152 18.37 -9.30 8.06
N PRO A 153 18.62 -10.02 9.19
CA PRO A 153 18.67 -11.47 9.21
C PRO A 153 17.27 -12.11 9.16
N LEU A 154 17.21 -13.42 8.91
CA LEU A 154 15.97 -14.19 9.00
C LEU A 154 15.46 -14.27 10.45
N TYR A 155 16.35 -14.42 11.42
CA TYR A 155 16.05 -14.43 12.85
C TYR A 155 17.23 -13.89 13.64
N ASN A 156 16.99 -13.45 14.86
CA ASN A 156 18.00 -13.12 15.87
C ASN A 156 17.89 -14.09 17.04
N VAL A 157 18.97 -14.26 17.79
CA VAL A 157 19.01 -15.07 19.01
C VAL A 157 19.49 -14.19 20.19
N ASP A 158 19.05 -14.56 21.40
CA ASP A 158 19.57 -14.00 22.64
C ASP A 158 20.96 -14.61 23.01
N ASP A 159 21.53 -14.18 24.14
CA ASP A 159 22.83 -14.66 24.62
C ASP A 159 22.81 -16.14 25.01
N GLU A 160 21.62 -16.74 25.22
CA GLU A 160 21.40 -18.13 25.55
C GLU A 160 21.14 -19.00 24.28
N GLY A 161 21.04 -18.37 23.10
CA GLY A 161 20.81 -19.03 21.81
C GLY A 161 19.34 -19.30 21.48
N ASN A 162 18.39 -18.72 22.22
CA ASN A 162 16.97 -18.81 21.91
C ASN A 162 16.61 -17.80 20.80
N VAL A 163 15.73 -18.20 19.89
CA VAL A 163 15.24 -17.32 18.83
C VAL A 163 14.34 -16.24 19.42
N LEU A 164 14.65 -14.99 19.10
CA LEU A 164 13.82 -13.85 19.50
C LEU A 164 12.55 -13.81 18.65
N GLU A 165 11.40 -13.95 19.31
CA GLU A 165 10.09 -14.07 18.64
C GLU A 165 9.44 -12.71 18.38
N GLU A 166 9.50 -11.80 19.34
CA GLU A 166 8.88 -10.47 19.26
C GLU A 166 9.90 -9.42 19.72
N ASP A 167 9.71 -8.20 19.24
CA ASP A 167 10.40 -7.02 19.72
C ASP A 167 9.36 -6.04 20.21
N ASP A 168 9.58 -5.40 21.37
CA ASP A 168 8.70 -4.39 21.95
C ASP A 168 8.81 -3.06 21.20
N ASP A 169 9.77 -2.94 20.27
CA ASP A 169 10.04 -1.75 19.50
C ASP A 169 9.61 -1.92 18.04
N ASP A 170 9.15 -0.84 17.41
CA ASP A 170 8.72 -0.76 15.98
C ASP A 170 9.89 -1.07 15.00
N HIS A 171 11.05 -1.43 15.53
CA HIS A 171 12.29 -1.75 14.84
C HIS A 171 12.54 -3.26 14.78
N GLN A 172 11.78 -3.92 13.90
CA GLN A 172 11.94 -5.37 13.73
C GLN A 172 13.21 -5.71 12.97
N HIS A 173 14.18 -6.19 13.72
CA HIS A 173 15.53 -6.45 13.22
C HIS A 173 15.63 -7.76 12.41
N SER A 174 14.58 -8.61 12.36
CA SER A 174 14.60 -9.85 11.60
C SER A 174 13.27 -10.12 10.89
N PHE A 175 13.28 -11.04 9.90
CA PHE A 175 12.07 -11.51 9.26
C PHE A 175 11.13 -12.18 10.27
N PHE A 176 11.65 -13.03 11.15
CA PHE A 176 10.85 -13.80 12.08
C PHE A 176 10.11 -12.92 13.11
N GLN A 177 10.79 -11.89 13.60
CA GLN A 177 10.18 -10.89 14.48
C GLN A 177 9.07 -10.12 13.74
N GLU A 178 9.30 -9.66 12.50
CA GLU A 178 8.26 -8.98 11.70
C GLU A 178 7.08 -9.92 11.39
N TYR A 179 7.33 -11.19 11.12
CA TYR A 179 6.27 -12.18 10.91
C TYR A 179 5.39 -12.30 12.16
N ASN A 180 5.99 -12.47 13.33
CA ASN A 180 5.28 -12.63 14.58
C ASN A 180 4.55 -11.36 15.03
N PHE A 181 5.20 -10.22 14.92
CA PHE A 181 4.62 -8.94 15.34
C PHE A 181 3.51 -8.46 14.41
N LYS A 182 3.72 -8.58 13.08
CA LYS A 182 2.86 -7.94 12.08
C LYS A 182 2.17 -8.94 11.15
N LEU A 183 2.93 -9.77 10.39
CA LEU A 183 2.35 -10.49 9.27
C LEU A 183 1.26 -11.47 9.69
N LYS A 184 1.49 -12.29 10.71
CA LYS A 184 0.51 -13.25 11.22
C LYS A 184 -0.76 -12.60 11.79
N LYS A 185 -0.70 -11.30 12.13
CA LYS A 185 -1.81 -10.54 12.73
C LYS A 185 -2.63 -9.77 11.68
N LEU A 186 -2.16 -9.69 10.42
CA LEU A 186 -2.86 -8.95 9.35
C LEU A 186 -4.26 -9.49 9.08
N TYR A 187 -4.43 -10.79 9.17
CA TYR A 187 -5.70 -11.47 8.91
C TYR A 187 -6.90 -10.89 9.71
N ASN A 188 -6.67 -10.38 10.90
CA ASN A 188 -7.72 -9.82 11.77
C ASN A 188 -7.87 -8.28 11.64
N ARG A 189 -7.27 -7.65 10.62
CA ARG A 189 -7.19 -6.18 10.53
C ARG A 189 -7.84 -5.59 9.30
N PHE A 190 -8.59 -6.37 8.52
CA PHE A 190 -9.31 -5.88 7.35
C PHE A 190 -10.58 -5.11 7.75
N PHE A 191 -10.89 -4.07 6.97
CA PHE A 191 -12.09 -3.25 7.13
C PHE A 191 -13.28 -3.80 6.37
N THR A 192 -13.04 -4.59 5.30
CA THR A 192 -14.08 -5.15 4.43
C THR A 192 -14.21 -6.66 4.61
N GLU A 193 -15.44 -7.16 4.58
CA GLU A 193 -15.70 -8.61 4.62
C GLU A 193 -15.06 -9.32 3.44
N LYS A 194 -15.12 -8.69 2.25
CA LYS A 194 -14.54 -9.24 1.03
C LYS A 194 -13.03 -9.48 1.15
N ALA A 195 -12.28 -8.53 1.71
CA ALA A 195 -10.84 -8.69 1.94
C ALA A 195 -10.55 -9.83 2.93
N THR A 196 -11.35 -9.95 3.99
CA THR A 196 -11.24 -11.06 4.96
C THR A 196 -11.47 -12.42 4.31
N MET A 197 -12.39 -12.49 3.32
CA MET A 197 -12.66 -13.74 2.58
C MET A 197 -11.54 -14.10 1.58
N ILE A 198 -10.81 -13.11 1.06
CA ILE A 198 -9.71 -13.32 0.11
C ILE A 198 -8.42 -13.72 0.84
N ALA A 199 -8.19 -13.21 2.06
CA ALA A 199 -6.98 -13.44 2.86
C ALA A 199 -6.86 -14.87 3.35
#